data_9e892a9a9e28521487cafd496aeed07d
#
_entry.id   9e892a9a9e28521487cafd496aeed07d
#
_cell.length_a   1.000
_cell.length_b   1.000
_cell.length_c   1.000
_cell.angle_alpha   90.00
_cell.angle_beta   90.00
_cell.angle_gamma   90.00
#
_symmetry.space_group_name_H-M   'P 1'
#
loop_
_entity.id
_entity.type
_entity.pdbx_description
1 polymer ?
#
loop_
_entity_poly.entity_id
_entity_poly.type
_entity_poly.pdbx_seq_one_letter_code
_entity_poly.pdbx_strand_id
1 'polypeptide(L)'
;MRTMEKISEIEREKLIFDAKSAVDGQPIDWFDELYHMADRDSKMIPWAKMAPNHIMMDWVEKNCQGGRALIIGCGLGDDAIGLERLGFSVTAFDISKHCIDWCKERFPNSNVRWLVGDILNPEPEWFGNFDLVVEIHILQAIPDGGIRERAAEQMPKLLSDNGQLLCIGRLDNGGQTIQPPPWPLQEAWLKDSFDMLTLTTFTEFIHQDSPDVTRYYAAWKN
;
A
#
# COMPACT_ATOMS: atom_id res chain seq x y z
N MET A 1 -9.63 28.23 7.90
CA MET A 1 -9.05 27.07 7.21
C MET A 1 -7.70 26.66 7.79
N ARG A 2 -6.63 27.43 7.71
CA ARG A 2 -5.29 27.04 8.24
C ARG A 2 -5.23 26.56 9.71
N THR A 3 -6.10 27.06 10.59
CA THR A 3 -6.11 26.72 12.02
C THR A 3 -6.77 25.34 12.27
N MET A 4 -7.82 25.01 11.54
CA MET A 4 -8.49 23.70 11.65
C MET A 4 -7.65 22.57 11.03
N GLU A 5 -6.93 22.82 9.91
CA GLU A 5 -5.99 21.87 9.32
C GLU A 5 -4.83 21.54 10.27
N LYS A 6 -4.28 22.53 10.96
CA LYS A 6 -3.23 22.31 11.96
C LYS A 6 -3.71 21.53 13.20
N ILE A 7 -4.95 21.74 13.65
CA ILE A 7 -5.52 20.99 14.78
C ILE A 7 -5.66 19.53 14.38
N SER A 8 -6.17 19.22 13.19
CA SER A 8 -6.30 17.85 12.70
C SER A 8 -4.96 17.14 12.48
N GLU A 9 -3.89 17.86 12.17
CA GLU A 9 -2.54 17.32 12.04
C GLU A 9 -1.95 16.94 13.40
N ILE A 10 -2.07 17.81 14.39
CA ILE A 10 -1.63 17.52 15.78
C ILE A 10 -2.42 16.34 16.38
N GLU A 11 -3.72 16.27 16.13
CA GLU A 11 -4.55 15.16 16.60
C GLU A 11 -4.15 13.83 15.96
N ARG A 12 -3.83 13.82 14.65
CA ARG A 12 -3.30 12.64 13.96
C ARG A 12 -1.94 12.20 14.48
N GLU A 13 -1.01 13.13 14.69
CA GLU A 13 0.31 12.83 15.25
C GLU A 13 0.19 12.22 16.64
N LYS A 14 -0.69 12.77 17.47
CA LYS A 14 -0.97 12.24 18.80
C LYS A 14 -1.54 10.82 18.70
N LEU A 15 -2.52 10.59 17.83
CA LEU A 15 -3.13 9.28 17.66
C LEU A 15 -2.11 8.22 17.23
N ILE A 16 -1.21 8.57 16.30
CA ILE A 16 -0.11 7.68 15.88
C ILE A 16 0.82 7.37 17.05
N PHE A 17 1.16 8.38 17.85
CA PHE A 17 2.01 8.19 19.02
C PHE A 17 1.31 7.27 20.05
N ASP A 18 0.04 7.51 20.34
CA ASP A 18 -0.74 6.72 21.29
C ASP A 18 -0.88 5.27 20.80
N ALA A 19 -1.18 5.04 19.51
CA ALA A 19 -1.25 3.71 18.91
C ALA A 19 0.08 2.94 18.98
N LYS A 20 1.19 3.61 18.67
CA LYS A 20 2.53 3.01 18.80
C LYS A 20 2.91 2.68 20.23
N SER A 21 2.42 3.47 21.20
CA SER A 21 2.71 3.29 22.62
C SER A 21 1.82 2.23 23.27
N ALA A 22 0.68 1.91 22.67
CA ALA A 22 -0.27 0.94 23.20
C ALA A 22 0.14 -0.52 22.92
N VAL A 23 1.08 -0.75 22.01
CA VAL A 23 1.50 -2.11 21.62
C VAL A 23 2.93 -2.41 22.06
N ASP A 24 3.10 -3.53 22.76
CA ASP A 24 4.39 -4.11 23.14
C ASP A 24 4.80 -5.23 22.15
N GLY A 25 4.67 -4.97 20.84
CA GLY A 25 4.69 -6.02 19.87
C GLY A 25 5.66 -5.82 18.70
N GLN A 26 5.30 -6.41 17.58
CA GLN A 26 6.05 -6.29 16.35
C GLN A 26 5.94 -4.86 15.78
N PRO A 27 6.92 -4.41 14.98
CA PRO A 27 6.97 -3.05 14.44
C PRO A 27 5.75 -2.60 13.62
N ILE A 28 4.85 -3.52 13.26
CA ILE A 28 3.67 -3.27 12.43
C ILE A 28 2.33 -3.42 13.18
N ASP A 29 2.34 -3.86 14.45
CA ASP A 29 1.11 -4.11 15.22
C ASP A 29 0.32 -2.82 15.49
N TRP A 30 1.00 -1.68 15.55
CA TRP A 30 0.38 -0.38 15.78
C TRP A 30 -0.61 0.07 14.68
N PHE A 31 -0.56 -0.54 13.49
CA PHE A 31 -1.52 -0.23 12.42
C PHE A 31 -2.93 -0.62 12.82
N ASP A 32 -3.13 -1.80 13.44
CA ASP A 32 -4.45 -2.24 13.87
C ASP A 32 -5.00 -1.34 14.97
N GLU A 33 -4.14 -0.97 15.93
CA GLU A 33 -4.51 -0.05 17.01
C GLU A 33 -4.86 1.35 16.51
N LEU A 34 -4.13 1.86 15.50
CA LEU A 34 -4.45 3.14 14.87
C LEU A 34 -5.86 3.13 14.24
N TYR A 35 -6.21 2.08 13.48
CA TYR A 35 -7.55 1.96 12.91
C TYR A 35 -8.63 1.79 13.98
N HIS A 36 -8.33 1.09 15.08
CA HIS A 36 -9.21 0.96 16.22
C HIS A 36 -9.47 2.34 16.86
N MET A 37 -8.40 3.07 17.22
CA MET A 37 -8.48 4.38 17.86
C MET A 37 -9.11 5.46 16.95
N ALA A 38 -8.97 5.33 15.63
CA ALA A 38 -9.57 6.26 14.67
C ALA A 38 -11.10 6.21 14.63
N ASP A 39 -11.70 5.15 15.18
CA ASP A 39 -13.14 4.97 15.34
C ASP A 39 -13.98 5.41 14.12
N ARG A 40 -13.58 4.96 12.93
CA ARG A 40 -14.22 5.29 11.64
C ARG A 40 -14.07 6.75 11.19
N ASP A 41 -13.28 7.57 11.86
CA ASP A 41 -12.92 8.90 11.33
C ASP A 41 -11.71 8.79 10.38
N SER A 42 -11.98 8.78 9.07
CA SER A 42 -10.94 8.68 8.03
C SER A 42 -9.94 9.84 8.05
N LYS A 43 -10.28 10.98 8.64
CA LYS A 43 -9.38 12.13 8.79
C LYS A 43 -8.23 11.83 9.75
N MET A 44 -8.43 10.87 10.64
CA MET A 44 -7.42 10.42 11.60
C MET A 44 -6.40 9.45 10.98
N ILE A 45 -6.68 8.92 9.78
CA ILE A 45 -5.77 8.02 9.06
C ILE A 45 -4.92 8.83 8.07
N PRO A 46 -3.60 9.00 8.30
CA PRO A 46 -2.75 9.94 7.55
C PRO A 46 -2.65 9.65 6.04
N TRP A 47 -2.76 8.38 5.66
CA TRP A 47 -2.67 7.93 4.27
C TRP A 47 -4.02 7.80 3.57
N ALA A 48 -5.15 7.95 4.28
CA ALA A 48 -6.47 7.87 3.68
C ALA A 48 -6.75 9.08 2.77
N LYS A 49 -6.92 8.84 1.48
CA LYS A 49 -7.25 9.87 0.49
C LYS A 49 -8.72 9.85 0.10
N MET A 50 -9.47 8.82 0.51
CA MET A 50 -10.90 8.61 0.20
C MET A 50 -11.17 8.58 -1.31
N ALA A 51 -10.18 8.21 -2.10
CA ALA A 51 -10.22 8.05 -3.54
C ALA A 51 -9.11 7.07 -3.98
N PRO A 52 -9.30 6.33 -5.07
CA PRO A 52 -8.25 5.51 -5.65
C PRO A 52 -7.01 6.33 -6.03
N ASN A 53 -5.85 5.72 -5.89
CA ASN A 53 -4.59 6.33 -6.32
C ASN A 53 -4.61 6.56 -7.84
N HIS A 54 -4.56 7.83 -8.24
CA HIS A 54 -4.66 8.20 -9.65
C HIS A 54 -3.54 7.65 -10.52
N ILE A 55 -2.29 7.54 -9.98
CA ILE A 55 -1.16 6.95 -10.71
C ILE A 55 -1.43 5.46 -10.99
N MET A 56 -1.93 4.72 -10.00
CA MET A 56 -2.35 3.33 -10.18
C MET A 56 -3.44 3.23 -11.26
N MET A 57 -4.50 4.05 -11.15
CA MET A 57 -5.61 4.02 -12.09
C MET A 57 -5.15 4.31 -13.52
N ASP A 58 -4.37 5.39 -13.71
CA ASP A 58 -3.84 5.79 -15.02
C ASP A 58 -2.93 4.72 -15.63
N TRP A 59 -2.12 4.04 -14.79
CA TRP A 59 -1.23 3.00 -15.25
C TRP A 59 -2.02 1.73 -15.63
N VAL A 60 -2.96 1.31 -14.78
CA VAL A 60 -3.77 0.10 -14.99
C VAL A 60 -4.65 0.22 -16.24
N GLU A 61 -5.32 1.35 -16.44
CA GLU A 61 -6.14 1.60 -17.64
C GLU A 61 -5.34 1.46 -18.95
N LYS A 62 -4.06 1.81 -18.92
CA LYS A 62 -3.17 1.76 -20.11
C LYS A 62 -2.54 0.40 -20.34
N ASN A 63 -2.30 -0.38 -19.29
CA ASN A 63 -1.42 -1.55 -19.35
C ASN A 63 -2.12 -2.88 -19.02
N CYS A 64 -3.35 -2.86 -18.49
CA CYS A 64 -4.07 -4.04 -18.05
C CYS A 64 -5.46 -4.12 -18.67
N GLN A 65 -6.00 -5.34 -18.80
CA GLN A 65 -7.34 -5.58 -19.38
C GLN A 65 -8.23 -6.41 -18.43
N GLY A 66 -8.22 -6.08 -17.13
CA GLY A 66 -8.94 -6.87 -16.14
C GLY A 66 -8.14 -8.10 -15.70
N GLY A 67 -8.81 -9.08 -15.10
CA GLY A 67 -8.18 -10.27 -14.54
C GLY A 67 -8.33 -10.33 -13.01
N ARG A 68 -7.45 -11.11 -12.35
CA ARG A 68 -7.43 -11.23 -10.89
C ARG A 68 -6.39 -10.27 -10.33
N ALA A 69 -6.81 -9.37 -9.45
CA ALA A 69 -5.92 -8.41 -8.82
C ALA A 69 -5.81 -8.67 -7.33
N LEU A 70 -4.60 -8.46 -6.79
CA LEU A 70 -4.30 -8.44 -5.37
C LEU A 70 -3.83 -7.05 -4.96
N ILE A 71 -4.48 -6.48 -3.94
CA ILE A 71 -4.01 -5.26 -3.27
C ILE A 71 -3.40 -5.65 -1.92
N ILE A 72 -2.12 -5.33 -1.76
CA ILE A 72 -1.36 -5.57 -0.54
C ILE A 72 -1.50 -4.35 0.37
N GLY A 73 -1.95 -4.55 1.64
CA GLY A 73 -2.14 -3.46 2.60
C GLY A 73 -3.15 -2.44 2.10
N CYS A 74 -4.38 -2.90 1.89
CA CYS A 74 -5.40 -2.15 1.14
C CYS A 74 -5.89 -0.87 1.82
N GLY A 75 -5.52 -0.63 3.08
CA GLY A 75 -6.02 0.51 3.85
C GLY A 75 -7.54 0.59 3.81
N LEU A 76 -8.10 1.77 3.62
CA LEU A 76 -9.56 1.96 3.60
C LEU A 76 -10.25 1.47 2.31
N GLY A 77 -9.54 0.77 1.40
CA GLY A 77 -10.10 0.00 0.30
C GLY A 77 -10.40 0.78 -0.98
N ASP A 78 -10.07 2.06 -1.04
CA ASP A 78 -10.41 2.89 -2.22
C ASP A 78 -9.74 2.38 -3.50
N ASP A 79 -8.47 1.92 -3.42
CA ASP A 79 -7.74 1.35 -4.56
C ASP A 79 -8.38 0.04 -5.06
N ALA A 80 -8.81 -0.81 -4.14
CA ALA A 80 -9.47 -2.06 -4.48
C ALA A 80 -10.81 -1.81 -5.21
N ILE A 81 -11.58 -0.84 -4.76
CA ILE A 81 -12.81 -0.41 -5.45
C ILE A 81 -12.50 0.21 -6.82
N GLY A 82 -11.39 0.94 -6.93
CA GLY A 82 -10.92 1.45 -8.22
C GLY A 82 -10.69 0.33 -9.23
N LEU A 83 -9.97 -0.73 -8.84
CA LEU A 83 -9.72 -1.90 -9.70
C LEU A 83 -11.00 -2.70 -9.99
N GLU A 84 -11.91 -2.87 -9.02
CA GLU A 84 -13.20 -3.51 -9.25
C GLU A 84 -13.98 -2.80 -10.35
N ARG A 85 -14.01 -1.45 -10.33
CA ARG A 85 -14.66 -0.64 -11.37
C ARG A 85 -14.04 -0.79 -12.76
N LEU A 86 -12.74 -1.10 -12.82
CA LEU A 86 -12.03 -1.43 -14.07
C LEU A 86 -12.25 -2.89 -14.52
N GLY A 87 -13.08 -3.66 -13.82
CA GLY A 87 -13.46 -5.01 -14.21
C GLY A 87 -12.56 -6.12 -13.67
N PHE A 88 -11.71 -5.83 -12.68
CA PHE A 88 -10.92 -6.87 -12.01
C PHE A 88 -11.74 -7.63 -10.98
N SER A 89 -11.43 -8.92 -10.84
CA SER A 89 -11.78 -9.71 -9.66
C SER A 89 -10.74 -9.43 -8.58
N VAL A 90 -11.10 -8.64 -7.57
CA VAL A 90 -10.15 -8.10 -6.61
C VAL A 90 -10.14 -8.90 -5.31
N THR A 91 -8.97 -9.29 -4.87
CA THR A 91 -8.67 -9.67 -3.49
C THR A 91 -7.87 -8.52 -2.86
N ALA A 92 -8.26 -8.09 -1.68
CA ALA A 92 -7.60 -7.02 -0.95
C ALA A 92 -7.41 -7.44 0.50
N PHE A 93 -6.20 -7.30 1.00
CA PHE A 93 -5.91 -7.62 2.39
C PHE A 93 -5.17 -6.49 3.11
N ASP A 94 -5.36 -6.46 4.41
CA ASP A 94 -4.59 -5.63 5.32
C ASP A 94 -4.26 -6.46 6.57
N ILE A 95 -3.20 -6.12 7.27
CA ILE A 95 -2.84 -6.79 8.52
C ILE A 95 -3.84 -6.44 9.63
N SER A 96 -4.48 -5.29 9.52
CA SER A 96 -5.44 -4.78 10.49
C SER A 96 -6.83 -5.35 10.25
N LYS A 97 -7.35 -6.03 11.27
CA LYS A 97 -8.75 -6.46 11.29
C LYS A 97 -9.72 -5.28 11.31
N HIS A 98 -9.41 -4.23 12.09
CA HIS A 98 -10.24 -3.03 12.18
C HIS A 98 -10.35 -2.31 10.83
N CYS A 99 -9.25 -2.29 10.07
CA CYS A 99 -9.20 -1.77 8.71
C CYS A 99 -10.13 -2.56 7.77
N ILE A 100 -10.02 -3.89 7.77
CA ILE A 100 -10.84 -4.76 6.93
C ILE A 100 -12.33 -4.69 7.28
N ASP A 101 -12.68 -4.64 8.55
CA ASP A 101 -14.07 -4.45 8.98
C ASP A 101 -14.60 -3.10 8.48
N TRP A 102 -13.78 -2.07 8.53
CA TRP A 102 -14.14 -0.75 8.00
C TRP A 102 -14.34 -0.76 6.48
N CYS A 103 -13.50 -1.47 5.72
CA CYS A 103 -13.71 -1.65 4.27
C CYS A 103 -15.06 -2.28 3.96
N LYS A 104 -15.44 -3.35 4.68
CA LYS A 104 -16.75 -4.02 4.50
C LYS A 104 -17.91 -3.10 4.81
N GLU A 105 -17.80 -2.25 5.83
CA GLU A 105 -18.80 -1.24 6.18
C GLU A 105 -18.91 -0.14 5.12
N ARG A 106 -17.78 0.31 4.57
CA ARG A 106 -17.73 1.34 3.53
C ARG A 106 -18.29 0.84 2.19
N PHE A 107 -18.06 -0.42 1.88
CA PHE A 107 -18.35 -1.00 0.56
C PHE A 107 -19.19 -2.28 0.65
N PRO A 108 -20.40 -2.22 1.26
CA PRO A 108 -21.20 -3.42 1.55
C PRO A 108 -21.72 -4.15 0.31
N ASN A 109 -21.71 -3.48 -0.85
CA ASN A 109 -22.20 -4.02 -2.12
C ASN A 109 -21.07 -4.37 -3.10
N SER A 110 -19.81 -4.26 -2.69
CA SER A 110 -18.67 -4.60 -3.53
C SER A 110 -18.43 -6.11 -3.54
N ASN A 111 -17.89 -6.62 -4.66
CA ASN A 111 -17.48 -8.03 -4.79
C ASN A 111 -16.01 -8.25 -4.39
N VAL A 112 -15.33 -7.24 -3.89
CA VAL A 112 -13.96 -7.36 -3.40
C VAL A 112 -13.89 -8.36 -2.25
N ARG A 113 -12.95 -9.30 -2.33
CA ARG A 113 -12.63 -10.22 -1.22
C ARG A 113 -11.78 -9.49 -0.20
N TRP A 114 -12.40 -9.00 0.88
CA TRP A 114 -11.73 -8.32 1.98
C TRP A 114 -11.22 -9.31 3.01
N LEU A 115 -9.89 -9.39 3.22
CA LEU A 115 -9.25 -10.39 4.07
C LEU A 115 -8.29 -9.72 5.06
N VAL A 116 -8.21 -10.26 6.27
CA VAL A 116 -7.08 -10.00 7.16
C VAL A 116 -5.94 -10.91 6.70
N GLY A 117 -4.77 -10.36 6.44
CA GLY A 117 -3.65 -11.12 5.91
C GLY A 117 -2.30 -10.47 6.19
N ASP A 118 -1.25 -11.25 6.06
CA ASP A 118 0.14 -10.83 6.26
C ASP A 118 0.96 -11.20 5.03
N ILE A 119 1.60 -10.21 4.41
CA ILE A 119 2.47 -10.44 3.25
C ILE A 119 3.69 -11.32 3.58
N LEU A 120 4.07 -11.41 4.84
CA LEU A 120 5.15 -12.30 5.26
C LEU A 120 4.72 -13.78 5.27
N ASN A 121 3.41 -14.04 5.33
CA ASN A 121 2.80 -15.37 5.36
C ASN A 121 1.57 -15.41 4.43
N PRO A 122 1.75 -15.26 3.09
CA PRO A 122 0.65 -15.28 2.15
C PRO A 122 -0.11 -16.61 2.18
N GLU A 123 -1.42 -16.56 1.93
CA GLU A 123 -2.23 -17.76 1.81
C GLU A 123 -1.72 -18.66 0.65
N PRO A 124 -1.62 -19.97 0.84
CA PRO A 124 -1.09 -20.88 -0.19
C PRO A 124 -1.80 -20.79 -1.54
N GLU A 125 -3.10 -20.51 -1.54
CA GLU A 125 -3.91 -20.33 -2.75
C GLU A 125 -3.62 -19.03 -3.53
N TRP A 126 -2.83 -18.12 -2.96
CA TRP A 126 -2.46 -16.88 -3.63
C TRP A 126 -1.27 -17.05 -4.58
N PHE A 127 -0.43 -18.06 -4.37
CA PHE A 127 0.75 -18.28 -5.20
C PHE A 127 0.39 -18.57 -6.66
N GLY A 128 1.00 -17.83 -7.58
CA GLY A 128 0.79 -17.98 -9.01
C GLY A 128 -0.62 -17.57 -9.50
N ASN A 129 -1.39 -16.81 -8.70
CA ASN A 129 -2.81 -16.66 -8.94
C ASN A 129 -3.25 -15.28 -9.45
N PHE A 130 -2.40 -14.25 -9.40
CA PHE A 130 -2.82 -12.89 -9.72
C PHE A 130 -2.20 -12.36 -11.02
N ASP A 131 -3.03 -11.77 -11.85
CA ASP A 131 -2.64 -11.11 -13.10
C ASP A 131 -2.09 -9.71 -12.83
N LEU A 132 -2.48 -9.12 -11.67
CA LEU A 132 -1.97 -7.85 -11.17
C LEU A 132 -1.79 -7.93 -9.66
N VAL A 133 -0.59 -7.62 -9.18
CA VAL A 133 -0.28 -7.40 -7.76
C VAL A 133 0.10 -5.94 -7.57
N VAL A 134 -0.54 -5.26 -6.64
CA VAL A 134 -0.31 -3.83 -6.36
C VAL A 134 0.14 -3.65 -4.92
N GLU A 135 1.26 -2.96 -4.75
CA GLU A 135 1.70 -2.41 -3.48
C GLU A 135 1.84 -0.89 -3.58
N ILE A 136 1.27 -0.17 -2.63
CA ILE A 136 1.36 1.30 -2.54
C ILE A 136 1.82 1.67 -1.14
N HIS A 137 3.09 2.06 -1.00
CA HIS A 137 3.75 2.42 0.26
C HIS A 137 3.86 1.29 1.31
N ILE A 138 3.56 0.04 0.99
CA ILE A 138 3.59 -1.06 1.98
C ILE A 138 5.03 -1.45 2.32
N LEU A 139 5.89 -1.65 1.34
CA LEU A 139 7.33 -1.88 1.59
C LEU A 139 7.98 -0.75 2.39
N GLN A 140 7.45 0.44 2.25
CA GLN A 140 7.89 1.65 2.97
C GLN A 140 7.28 1.79 4.37
N ALA A 141 6.27 1.01 4.70
CA ALA A 141 5.66 0.95 6.03
C ALA A 141 6.33 -0.12 6.91
N ILE A 142 7.03 -1.08 6.28
CA ILE A 142 7.77 -2.16 6.95
C ILE A 142 9.18 -1.67 7.27
N PRO A 143 9.65 -1.81 8.52
CA PRO A 143 11.01 -1.43 8.88
C PRO A 143 12.06 -2.22 8.10
N ASP A 144 13.21 -1.61 7.89
CA ASP A 144 14.41 -2.28 7.39
C ASP A 144 14.90 -3.38 8.35
N GLY A 145 15.85 -4.20 7.92
CA GLY A 145 16.45 -5.25 8.76
C GLY A 145 15.94 -6.66 8.48
N GLY A 146 15.66 -6.97 7.22
CA GLY A 146 15.32 -8.31 6.72
C GLY A 146 13.82 -8.60 6.68
N ILE A 147 12.96 -7.81 7.34
CA ILE A 147 11.50 -8.00 7.27
C ILE A 147 10.97 -7.48 5.93
N ARG A 148 11.44 -6.31 5.51
CA ARG A 148 11.05 -5.68 4.23
C ARG A 148 11.47 -6.54 3.06
N GLU A 149 12.69 -7.08 3.09
CA GLU A 149 13.24 -7.99 2.08
C GLU A 149 12.37 -9.23 1.96
N ARG A 150 12.00 -9.88 3.09
CA ARG A 150 11.10 -11.04 3.07
C ARG A 150 9.72 -10.72 2.51
N ALA A 151 9.19 -9.52 2.79
CA ALA A 151 7.92 -9.07 2.22
C ALA A 151 8.04 -8.90 0.69
N ALA A 152 9.11 -8.25 0.22
CA ALA A 152 9.39 -8.10 -1.21
C ALA A 152 9.53 -9.44 -1.93
N GLU A 153 10.25 -10.42 -1.34
CA GLU A 153 10.43 -11.77 -1.88
C GLU A 153 9.13 -12.56 -2.07
N GLN A 154 8.06 -12.23 -1.36
CA GLN A 154 6.77 -12.89 -1.56
C GLN A 154 6.02 -12.38 -2.81
N MET A 155 6.15 -11.10 -3.14
CA MET A 155 5.32 -10.47 -4.16
C MET A 155 5.44 -11.11 -5.56
N PRO A 156 6.63 -11.45 -6.09
CA PRO A 156 6.77 -12.14 -7.36
C PRO A 156 6.07 -13.50 -7.39
N LYS A 157 6.09 -14.23 -6.27
CA LYS A 157 5.49 -15.56 -6.16
C LYS A 157 3.96 -15.56 -6.28
N LEU A 158 3.33 -14.41 -6.07
CA LEU A 158 1.87 -14.24 -6.15
C LEU A 158 1.39 -14.06 -7.59
N LEU A 159 2.31 -13.70 -8.51
CA LEU A 159 1.99 -13.44 -9.91
C LEU A 159 1.68 -14.71 -10.69
N SER A 160 0.67 -14.65 -11.54
CA SER A 160 0.46 -15.65 -12.60
C SER A 160 1.57 -15.57 -13.65
N ASP A 161 1.63 -16.54 -14.58
CA ASP A 161 2.70 -16.65 -15.61
C ASP A 161 2.90 -15.38 -16.45
N ASN A 162 1.91 -14.51 -16.56
CA ASN A 162 2.00 -13.23 -17.28
C ASN A 162 1.58 -12.06 -16.37
N GLY A 163 1.58 -12.29 -15.08
CA GLY A 163 1.17 -11.31 -14.09
C GLY A 163 2.12 -10.11 -14.04
N GLN A 164 1.61 -8.99 -13.56
CA GLN A 164 2.35 -7.76 -13.40
C GLN A 164 2.36 -7.32 -11.93
N LEU A 165 3.52 -6.86 -11.46
CA LEU A 165 3.69 -6.21 -10.16
C LEU A 165 3.76 -4.71 -10.39
N LEU A 166 2.92 -3.93 -9.70
CA LEU A 166 2.97 -2.48 -9.67
C LEU A 166 3.31 -2.00 -8.26
N CYS A 167 4.43 -1.27 -8.14
CA CYS A 167 4.86 -0.63 -6.91
C CYS A 167 4.81 0.89 -7.04
N ILE A 168 4.24 1.57 -6.03
CA ILE A 168 4.16 3.03 -5.98
C ILE A 168 4.64 3.52 -4.62
N GLY A 169 5.56 4.47 -4.60
CA GLY A 169 6.12 4.93 -3.34
C GLY A 169 6.95 6.20 -3.41
N ARG A 170 7.67 6.47 -2.32
CA ARG A 170 8.65 7.55 -2.21
C ARG A 170 10.03 7.01 -2.57
N LEU A 171 10.77 7.78 -3.37
CA LEU A 171 12.13 7.43 -3.76
C LEU A 171 13.12 8.15 -2.87
N ASP A 172 14.13 7.41 -2.39
CA ASP A 172 15.29 7.99 -1.71
C ASP A 172 16.30 8.47 -2.76
N ASN A 173 16.43 9.77 -2.88
CA ASN A 173 17.41 10.43 -3.74
C ASN A 173 18.57 11.07 -2.96
N GLY A 174 18.75 10.69 -1.67
CA GLY A 174 19.89 11.08 -0.84
C GLY A 174 19.82 12.49 -0.26
N GLY A 175 18.71 13.21 -0.39
CA GLY A 175 18.60 14.60 0.07
C GLY A 175 17.45 14.89 1.04
N GLN A 176 16.64 13.91 1.40
CA GLN A 176 15.44 14.13 2.17
C GLN A 176 15.58 13.72 3.64
N THR A 177 15.28 14.65 4.55
CA THR A 177 15.09 14.33 5.97
C THR A 177 13.60 14.00 6.16
N ILE A 178 13.24 12.74 5.98
CA ILE A 178 11.85 12.27 6.19
C ILE A 178 11.81 11.49 7.50
N GLN A 179 10.86 11.83 8.37
CA GLN A 179 10.59 10.99 9.54
C GLN A 179 9.76 9.77 9.11
N PRO A 180 10.31 8.57 9.27
CA PRO A 180 9.62 7.32 8.94
C PRO A 180 8.53 6.96 9.96
N PRO A 181 7.56 6.10 9.61
CA PRO A 181 7.22 5.69 8.25
C PRO A 181 6.51 6.78 7.43
N PRO A 182 6.52 6.72 6.11
CA PRO A 182 7.15 5.72 5.25
C PRO A 182 8.64 5.98 5.03
N TRP A 183 9.45 4.90 4.97
CA TRP A 183 10.88 4.96 4.63
C TRP A 183 11.04 5.03 3.11
N PRO A 184 11.61 6.09 2.53
CA PRO A 184 11.89 6.13 1.09
C PRO A 184 12.79 4.98 0.67
N LEU A 185 12.58 4.42 -0.53
CA LEU A 185 13.34 3.30 -1.06
C LEU A 185 14.30 3.77 -2.15
N GLN A 186 15.48 3.15 -2.20
CA GLN A 186 16.43 3.38 -3.27
C GLN A 186 16.00 2.63 -4.53
N GLU A 187 16.23 3.26 -5.70
CA GLU A 187 15.96 2.64 -7.00
C GLU A 187 16.69 1.30 -7.17
N ALA A 188 17.97 1.27 -6.76
CA ALA A 188 18.79 0.05 -6.82
C ALA A 188 18.16 -1.08 -5.99
N TRP A 189 17.73 -0.78 -4.75
CA TRP A 189 17.09 -1.78 -3.89
C TRP A 189 15.81 -2.34 -4.52
N LEU A 190 14.99 -1.48 -5.13
CA LEU A 190 13.75 -1.92 -5.82
C LEU A 190 14.06 -2.85 -7.00
N LYS A 191 15.07 -2.50 -7.82
CA LYS A 191 15.47 -3.31 -8.97
C LYS A 191 16.08 -4.65 -8.54
N ASP A 192 16.91 -4.65 -7.51
CA ASP A 192 17.54 -5.86 -6.99
C ASP A 192 16.50 -6.79 -6.31
N SER A 193 15.51 -6.22 -5.59
CA SER A 193 14.46 -7.01 -4.93
C SER A 193 13.57 -7.77 -5.90
N PHE A 194 13.44 -7.29 -7.14
CA PHE A 194 12.58 -7.87 -8.18
C PHE A 194 13.35 -8.26 -9.45
N ASP A 195 14.64 -8.59 -9.34
CA ASP A 195 15.53 -8.94 -10.45
C ASP A 195 15.10 -10.20 -11.21
N MET A 196 14.32 -11.08 -10.56
CA MET A 196 13.72 -12.27 -11.18
C MET A 196 12.60 -11.92 -12.18
N LEU A 197 12.07 -10.70 -12.14
CA LEU A 197 11.01 -10.20 -13.03
C LEU A 197 11.61 -9.26 -14.09
N THR A 198 10.89 -9.06 -15.18
CA THR A 198 11.27 -8.09 -16.22
C THR A 198 10.73 -6.70 -15.86
N LEU A 199 11.61 -5.75 -15.56
CA LEU A 199 11.22 -4.35 -15.38
C LEU A 199 10.67 -3.77 -16.69
N THR A 200 9.42 -3.34 -16.67
CA THR A 200 8.72 -2.76 -17.84
C THR A 200 8.61 -1.24 -17.76
N THR A 201 8.53 -0.70 -16.54
CA THR A 201 8.39 0.74 -16.31
C THR A 201 9.08 1.12 -15.01
N PHE A 202 9.83 2.23 -15.04
CA PHE A 202 10.28 2.94 -13.85
C PHE A 202 10.16 4.44 -14.13
N THR A 203 9.35 5.14 -13.35
CA THR A 203 9.11 6.57 -13.56
C THR A 203 9.18 7.30 -12.23
N GLU A 204 10.03 8.30 -12.18
CA GLU A 204 10.10 9.26 -11.07
C GLU A 204 9.16 10.43 -11.33
N PHE A 205 8.55 10.95 -10.28
CA PHE A 205 7.72 12.14 -10.35
C PHE A 205 7.70 12.91 -9.03
N ILE A 206 7.32 14.17 -9.11
CA ILE A 206 7.14 15.06 -7.97
C ILE A 206 5.67 15.51 -7.97
N HIS A 207 5.01 15.36 -6.82
CA HIS A 207 3.65 15.84 -6.67
C HIS A 207 3.66 17.33 -6.28
N GLN A 208 2.77 18.14 -6.87
CA GLN A 208 2.73 19.57 -6.62
C GLN A 208 2.51 19.94 -5.16
N ASP A 209 1.72 19.15 -4.43
CA ASP A 209 1.44 19.34 -3.01
C ASP A 209 2.60 18.95 -2.07
N SER A 210 3.65 18.34 -2.60
CA SER A 210 4.82 17.87 -1.84
C SER A 210 6.06 17.93 -2.73
N PRO A 211 6.52 19.15 -3.09
CA PRO A 211 7.62 19.34 -4.05
C PRO A 211 8.97 18.80 -3.55
N ASP A 212 9.11 18.64 -2.25
CA ASP A 212 10.34 18.12 -1.62
C ASP A 212 10.38 16.59 -1.55
N VAL A 213 9.35 15.90 -2.06
CA VAL A 213 9.25 14.44 -2.01
C VAL A 213 9.27 13.85 -3.40
N THR A 214 10.38 13.24 -3.79
CA THR A 214 10.44 12.42 -4.99
C THR A 214 9.67 11.13 -4.78
N ARG A 215 8.88 10.76 -5.76
CA ARG A 215 8.08 9.53 -5.80
C ARG A 215 8.41 8.72 -7.02
N TYR A 216 8.05 7.46 -6.99
CA TYR A 216 8.16 6.57 -8.14
C TYR A 216 6.88 5.76 -8.32
N TYR A 217 6.67 5.32 -9.54
CA TYR A 217 5.95 4.10 -9.82
C TYR A 217 6.82 3.20 -10.71
N ALA A 218 6.77 1.92 -10.43
CA ALA A 218 7.54 0.94 -11.16
C ALA A 218 6.72 -0.31 -11.39
N ALA A 219 6.86 -0.92 -12.55
CA ALA A 219 6.14 -2.11 -12.91
C ALA A 219 7.08 -3.18 -13.48
N TRP A 220 6.82 -4.40 -13.07
CA TRP A 220 7.52 -5.60 -13.54
C TRP A 220 6.52 -6.61 -14.10
N LYS A 221 7.01 -7.47 -14.96
CA LYS A 221 6.26 -8.58 -15.55
C LYS A 221 6.97 -9.90 -15.25
N ASN A 222 6.17 -10.93 -14.89
CA ASN A 222 6.62 -12.30 -14.72
C ASN A 222 6.87 -12.98 -16.07
#